data_13d87834f06d4ef5db0062418ca0702c
#
_entry.id   13d87834f06d4ef5db0062418ca0702c
#
_cell.length_a   1.000
_cell.length_b   1.000
_cell.length_c   1.000
_cell.angle_alpha   90.00
_cell.angle_beta   90.00
_cell.angle_gamma   90.00
#
_symmetry.space_group_name_H-M   'P 1'
#
loop_
_entity.id
_entity.type
_entity.pdbx_description
1 polymer ?
#
loop_
_entity_poly.entity_id
_entity_poly.type
_entity_poly.pdbx_seq_one_letter_code
_entity_poly.pdbx_strand_id
1 'polypeptide(L)'
;MLHLFITKERFEYNLKIITILLLSISLYGCATTSSLDERDPLEGFNRGVYSFNQTMDDLIFDPIGNLYRAITPDFIESGVTNFFNNLDDLSVIANEILQFKFGRASSDAARFVINSTVGLLGFFDVSSEMGLSKHNEDFGQTLAQWGFESGPYIVVPFFGPASLRDLSSLVVDKGVLNPMFYIEDDMTKSGLLTLNYVDFKSRFSSTKELVGAASLDEYEFIKNAYFEKRAYEINDGNVVDFIGE
;
A
#
# COMPACT_ATOMS: atom_id res chain seq x y z
N MET A 1 21.32 -22.35 -24.70
CA MET A 1 22.36 -22.27 -23.66
C MET A 1 22.98 -20.88 -23.53
N LEU A 2 23.33 -20.17 -24.63
CA LEU A 2 23.89 -18.80 -24.58
C LEU A 2 22.92 -17.75 -24.02
N HIS A 3 21.62 -17.85 -24.30
CA HIS A 3 20.60 -16.90 -23.83
C HIS A 3 20.36 -16.95 -22.30
N LEU A 4 20.54 -18.11 -21.67
CA LEU A 4 20.42 -18.28 -20.21
C LEU A 4 21.63 -17.66 -19.47
N PHE A 5 22.81 -17.67 -20.08
CA PHE A 5 24.02 -17.06 -19.50
C PHE A 5 23.93 -15.54 -19.47
N ILE A 6 23.44 -14.92 -20.57
CA ILE A 6 23.32 -13.46 -20.67
C ILE A 6 22.27 -12.92 -19.66
N THR A 7 21.20 -13.65 -19.41
CA THR A 7 20.18 -13.24 -18.42
C THR A 7 20.68 -13.36 -16.98
N LYS A 8 21.49 -14.37 -16.68
CA LYS A 8 22.06 -14.58 -15.34
C LYS A 8 23.11 -13.50 -15.00
N GLU A 9 24.01 -13.18 -15.93
CA GLU A 9 25.01 -12.11 -15.72
C GLU A 9 24.35 -10.72 -15.59
N ARG A 10 23.30 -10.43 -16.36
CA ARG A 10 22.53 -9.20 -16.21
C ARG A 10 21.80 -9.13 -14.87
N PHE A 11 21.25 -10.23 -14.43
CA PHE A 11 20.59 -10.30 -13.11
C PHE A 11 21.57 -10.05 -11.97
N GLU A 12 22.75 -10.71 -11.98
CA GLU A 12 23.79 -10.48 -10.98
C GLU A 12 24.36 -9.05 -11.02
N TYR A 13 24.48 -8.46 -12.20
CA TYR A 13 24.94 -7.08 -12.37
C TYR A 13 23.91 -6.08 -11.80
N ASN A 14 22.63 -6.26 -12.11
CA ASN A 14 21.55 -5.43 -11.55
C ASN A 14 21.45 -5.59 -10.03
N LEU A 15 21.59 -6.80 -9.51
CA LEU A 15 21.60 -7.05 -8.07
C LEU A 15 22.77 -6.34 -7.37
N LYS A 16 23.96 -6.33 -7.96
CA LYS A 16 25.12 -5.58 -7.44
C LYS A 16 24.86 -4.07 -7.45
N ILE A 17 24.27 -3.53 -8.51
CA ILE A 17 23.94 -2.09 -8.58
C ILE A 17 22.91 -1.74 -7.48
N ILE A 18 21.86 -2.55 -7.33
CA ILE A 18 20.84 -2.35 -6.28
C ILE A 18 21.50 -2.43 -4.89
N THR A 19 22.38 -3.38 -4.67
CA THR A 19 23.10 -3.53 -3.40
C THR A 19 24.02 -2.32 -3.13
N ILE A 20 24.72 -1.81 -4.14
CA ILE A 20 25.58 -0.61 -4.02
C ILE A 20 24.72 0.64 -3.78
N LEU A 21 23.58 0.77 -4.45
CA LEU A 21 22.62 1.86 -4.23
C LEU A 21 22.04 1.81 -2.81
N LEU A 22 21.65 0.64 -2.32
CA LEU A 22 21.17 0.46 -0.94
C LEU A 22 22.28 0.75 0.09
N LEU A 23 23.53 0.34 -0.17
CA LEU A 23 24.67 0.68 0.68
C LEU A 23 25.00 2.18 0.66
N SER A 24 24.90 2.84 -0.48
CA SER A 24 25.16 4.29 -0.59
C SER A 24 24.07 5.11 0.13
N ILE A 25 22.81 4.67 0.09
CA ILE A 25 21.72 5.29 0.84
C ILE A 25 21.95 5.16 2.37
N SER A 26 22.49 4.02 2.83
CA SER A 26 22.77 3.81 4.25
C SER A 26 23.95 4.67 4.76
N LEU A 27 24.84 5.14 3.90
CA LEU A 27 25.95 6.02 4.28
C LEU A 27 25.55 7.49 4.42
N TYR A 28 24.47 7.93 3.81
CA TYR A 28 23.92 9.29 3.99
C TYR A 28 23.06 9.43 5.26
N GLY A 29 22.71 8.34 5.93
CA GLY A 29 21.84 8.31 7.12
C GLY A 29 22.48 8.77 8.44
N CYS A 30 23.73 9.23 8.45
CA CYS A 30 24.41 9.70 9.67
C CYS A 30 24.28 11.20 9.94
N ALA A 31 23.20 11.86 9.51
CA ALA A 31 22.84 13.16 10.04
C ALA A 31 21.83 12.94 11.17
N THR A 32 22.33 12.66 12.37
CA THR A 32 21.54 12.55 13.60
C THR A 32 20.89 13.87 13.96
N THR A 33 19.72 14.13 13.45
CA THR A 33 18.72 14.88 14.18
C THR A 33 18.19 13.91 15.22
N SER A 34 18.45 14.18 16.52
CA SER A 34 17.83 13.41 17.60
C SER A 34 16.33 13.63 17.48
N SER A 35 15.62 12.70 16.89
CA SER A 35 14.17 12.70 16.88
C SER A 35 13.69 12.72 18.32
N LEU A 36 12.83 13.66 18.68
CA LEU A 36 12.16 13.69 19.97
C LEU A 36 11.01 12.68 20.04
N ASP A 37 10.62 12.10 18.91
CA ASP A 37 9.59 11.07 18.81
C ASP A 37 10.23 9.68 18.79
N GLU A 38 10.06 8.93 19.88
CA GLU A 38 10.61 7.58 20.02
C GLU A 38 10.06 6.60 18.95
N ARG A 39 8.90 6.91 18.35
CA ARG A 39 8.32 6.11 17.27
C ARG A 39 9.04 6.30 15.93
N ASP A 40 9.78 7.41 15.77
CA ASP A 40 10.45 7.79 14.53
C ASP A 40 11.96 8.02 14.72
N PRO A 41 12.72 7.00 15.13
CA PRO A 41 14.17 7.14 15.36
C PRO A 41 14.97 7.40 14.08
N LEU A 42 14.34 7.22 12.90
CA LEU A 42 14.94 7.40 11.58
C LEU A 42 14.42 8.67 10.88
N GLU A 43 13.94 9.69 11.62
CA GLU A 43 13.27 10.88 11.08
C GLU A 43 14.04 11.52 9.92
N GLY A 44 15.35 11.73 10.04
CA GLY A 44 16.16 12.35 8.98
C GLY A 44 16.15 11.55 7.67
N PHE A 45 16.23 10.22 7.76
CA PHE A 45 16.09 9.32 6.61
C PHE A 45 14.66 9.37 6.05
N ASN A 46 13.67 9.25 6.92
CA ASN A 46 12.26 9.23 6.55
C ASN A 46 11.83 10.52 5.86
N ARG A 47 12.26 11.69 6.34
CA ARG A 47 12.02 12.99 5.67
C ARG A 47 12.69 13.06 4.30
N GLY A 48 13.88 12.49 4.13
CA GLY A 48 14.55 12.39 2.83
C GLY A 48 13.77 11.54 1.83
N VAL A 49 13.29 10.36 2.26
CA VAL A 49 12.46 9.48 1.41
C VAL A 49 11.09 10.12 1.14
N TYR A 50 10.50 10.80 2.13
CA TYR A 50 9.25 11.53 1.95
C TYR A 50 9.38 12.60 0.86
N SER A 51 10.43 13.43 0.93
CA SER A 51 10.72 14.45 -0.09
C SER A 51 10.99 13.85 -1.47
N PHE A 52 11.67 12.69 -1.54
CA PHE A 52 11.84 11.94 -2.77
C PHE A 52 10.48 11.49 -3.32
N ASN A 53 9.62 10.91 -2.50
CA ASN A 53 8.29 10.46 -2.92
C ASN A 53 7.45 11.65 -3.43
N GLN A 54 7.44 12.78 -2.74
CA GLN A 54 6.76 13.99 -3.20
C GLN A 54 7.29 14.47 -4.56
N THR A 55 8.60 14.48 -4.74
CA THR A 55 9.22 14.87 -6.02
C THR A 55 8.79 13.93 -7.16
N MET A 56 8.75 12.62 -6.90
CA MET A 56 8.28 11.63 -7.87
C MET A 56 6.78 11.80 -8.17
N ASP A 57 5.98 12.09 -7.15
CA ASP A 57 4.55 12.37 -7.33
C ASP A 57 4.37 13.61 -8.22
N ASP A 58 4.98 14.74 -7.88
CA ASP A 58 4.82 16.01 -8.61
C ASP A 58 5.29 15.93 -10.07
N LEU A 59 6.41 15.24 -10.32
CA LEU A 59 7.02 15.21 -11.66
C LEU A 59 6.48 14.11 -12.56
N ILE A 60 6.03 13.00 -12.00
CA ILE A 60 5.69 11.79 -12.77
C ILE A 60 4.26 11.33 -12.50
N PHE A 61 3.91 11.04 -11.23
CA PHE A 61 2.67 10.34 -10.95
C PHE A 61 1.44 11.25 -10.98
N ASP A 62 1.52 12.48 -10.49
CA ASP A 62 0.42 13.43 -10.54
C ASP A 62 0.06 13.83 -12.00
N PRO A 63 1.02 14.16 -12.90
CA PRO A 63 0.71 14.36 -14.31
C PRO A 63 0.06 13.15 -15.00
N ILE A 64 0.56 11.94 -14.72
CA ILE A 64 -0.02 10.70 -15.29
C ILE A 64 -1.41 10.44 -14.72
N GLY A 65 -1.60 10.58 -13.40
CA GLY A 65 -2.89 10.42 -12.74
C GLY A 65 -3.93 11.44 -13.21
N ASN A 66 -3.51 12.70 -13.41
CA ASN A 66 -4.37 13.75 -13.96
C ASN A 66 -4.79 13.45 -15.41
N LEU A 67 -3.85 12.96 -16.23
CA LEU A 67 -4.16 12.53 -17.60
C LEU A 67 -5.13 11.35 -17.58
N TYR A 68 -4.87 10.34 -16.74
CA TYR A 68 -5.75 9.18 -16.57
C TYR A 68 -7.19 9.63 -16.25
N ARG A 69 -7.39 10.48 -15.25
CA ARG A 69 -8.73 11.02 -14.88
C ARG A 69 -9.33 11.87 -15.99
N ALA A 70 -8.53 12.64 -16.72
CA ALA A 70 -9.05 13.51 -17.79
C ALA A 70 -9.58 12.74 -18.99
N ILE A 71 -9.06 11.54 -19.29
CA ILE A 71 -9.45 10.73 -20.44
C ILE A 71 -10.36 9.55 -20.09
N THR A 72 -10.44 9.18 -18.79
CA THR A 72 -11.19 8.02 -18.32
C THR A 72 -12.54 8.49 -17.76
N PRO A 73 -13.68 8.03 -18.29
CA PRO A 73 -14.99 8.34 -17.71
C PRO A 73 -15.11 7.77 -16.27
N ASP A 74 -15.80 8.48 -15.39
CA ASP A 74 -15.93 8.16 -13.96
C ASP A 74 -16.37 6.70 -13.69
N PHE A 75 -17.29 6.16 -14.52
CA PHE A 75 -17.74 4.79 -14.34
C PHE A 75 -16.66 3.75 -14.69
N ILE A 76 -15.75 4.07 -15.61
CA ILE A 76 -14.60 3.22 -15.94
C ILE A 76 -13.55 3.31 -14.82
N GLU A 77 -13.26 4.52 -14.33
CA GLU A 77 -12.34 4.72 -13.20
C GLU A 77 -12.83 3.94 -11.96
N SER A 78 -14.11 4.09 -11.61
CA SER A 78 -14.74 3.33 -10.53
C SER A 78 -14.67 1.82 -10.77
N GLY A 79 -14.91 1.37 -11.99
CA GLY A 79 -14.83 -0.05 -12.36
C GLY A 79 -13.42 -0.62 -12.24
N VAL A 80 -12.39 0.15 -12.63
CA VAL A 80 -10.98 -0.24 -12.46
C VAL A 80 -10.63 -0.33 -10.98
N THR A 81 -11.01 0.65 -10.18
CA THR A 81 -10.83 0.63 -8.73
C THR A 81 -11.51 -0.58 -8.09
N ASN A 82 -12.77 -0.86 -8.45
CA ASN A 82 -13.52 -2.00 -7.93
C ASN A 82 -12.89 -3.34 -8.31
N PHE A 83 -12.39 -3.46 -9.54
CA PHE A 83 -11.67 -4.65 -10.00
C PHE A 83 -10.45 -4.94 -9.13
N PHE A 84 -9.59 -3.94 -8.87
CA PHE A 84 -8.42 -4.12 -8.02
C PHE A 84 -8.80 -4.36 -6.55
N ASN A 85 -9.83 -3.69 -6.04
CA ASN A 85 -10.37 -3.94 -4.71
C ASN A 85 -10.89 -5.38 -4.56
N ASN A 86 -11.53 -5.93 -5.58
CA ASN A 86 -11.99 -7.31 -5.59
C ASN A 86 -10.82 -8.32 -5.59
N LEU A 87 -9.71 -8.01 -6.26
CA LEU A 87 -8.50 -8.82 -6.16
C LEU A 87 -7.85 -8.73 -4.77
N ASP A 88 -7.86 -7.55 -4.15
CA ASP A 88 -7.35 -7.35 -2.78
C ASP A 88 -8.20 -8.09 -1.73
N ASP A 89 -9.50 -8.36 -1.98
CA ASP A 89 -10.36 -9.13 -1.07
C ASP A 89 -9.79 -10.52 -0.77
N LEU A 90 -8.99 -11.11 -1.67
CA LEU A 90 -8.31 -12.39 -1.40
C LEU A 90 -7.31 -12.29 -0.23
N SER A 91 -6.54 -11.20 -0.15
CA SER A 91 -5.63 -10.97 0.97
C SER A 91 -6.39 -10.59 2.24
N VAL A 92 -7.47 -9.82 2.13
CA VAL A 92 -8.35 -9.49 3.26
C VAL A 92 -8.92 -10.76 3.88
N ILE A 93 -9.52 -11.64 3.09
CA ILE A 93 -10.08 -12.93 3.55
C ILE A 93 -9.02 -13.78 4.25
N ALA A 94 -7.81 -13.86 3.67
CA ALA A 94 -6.71 -14.62 4.26
C ALA A 94 -6.31 -14.06 5.63
N ASN A 95 -6.20 -12.75 5.76
CA ASN A 95 -5.85 -12.09 7.01
C ASN A 95 -6.96 -12.21 8.05
N GLU A 96 -8.23 -12.10 7.67
CA GLU A 96 -9.36 -12.33 8.57
C GLU A 96 -9.38 -13.75 9.12
N ILE A 97 -9.08 -14.75 8.30
CA ILE A 97 -8.93 -16.14 8.74
C ILE A 97 -7.79 -16.27 9.74
N LEU A 98 -6.63 -15.67 9.45
CA LEU A 98 -5.45 -15.67 10.34
C LEU A 98 -5.70 -14.95 11.67
N GLN A 99 -6.63 -13.99 11.68
CA GLN A 99 -7.08 -13.27 12.86
C GLN A 99 -8.29 -13.94 13.56
N PHE A 100 -8.74 -15.10 13.09
CA PHE A 100 -9.92 -15.81 13.59
C PHE A 100 -11.25 -15.03 13.46
N LYS A 101 -11.32 -14.03 12.56
CA LYS A 101 -12.50 -13.22 12.25
C LYS A 101 -13.41 -13.91 11.21
N PHE A 102 -13.81 -15.16 11.46
CA PHE A 102 -14.50 -16.01 10.46
C PHE A 102 -15.81 -15.43 9.94
N GLY A 103 -16.51 -14.61 10.74
CA GLY A 103 -17.74 -13.94 10.31
C GLY A 103 -17.46 -12.93 9.20
N ARG A 104 -16.43 -12.10 9.34
CA ARG A 104 -15.99 -11.15 8.33
C ARG A 104 -15.41 -11.88 7.11
N ALA A 105 -14.55 -12.87 7.32
CA ALA A 105 -13.99 -13.69 6.24
C ALA A 105 -15.07 -14.31 5.35
N SER A 106 -16.18 -14.77 5.96
CA SER A 106 -17.33 -15.30 5.21
C SER A 106 -18.05 -14.22 4.42
N SER A 107 -18.20 -13.01 4.98
CA SER A 107 -18.81 -11.86 4.31
C SER A 107 -17.96 -11.40 3.12
N ASP A 108 -16.66 -11.24 3.30
CA ASP A 108 -15.77 -10.78 2.22
C ASP A 108 -15.54 -11.87 1.16
N ALA A 109 -15.57 -13.16 1.54
CA ALA A 109 -15.63 -14.25 0.57
C ALA A 109 -16.91 -14.23 -0.28
N ALA A 110 -18.07 -13.93 0.32
CA ALA A 110 -19.30 -13.73 -0.42
C ALA A 110 -19.22 -12.52 -1.36
N ARG A 111 -18.66 -11.39 -0.88
CA ARG A 111 -18.38 -10.21 -1.71
C ARG A 111 -17.54 -10.58 -2.93
N PHE A 112 -16.41 -11.23 -2.71
CA PHE A 112 -15.50 -11.65 -3.77
C PHE A 112 -16.22 -12.50 -4.83
N VAL A 113 -17.01 -13.50 -4.41
CA VAL A 113 -17.75 -14.37 -5.33
C VAL A 113 -18.81 -13.60 -6.11
N ILE A 114 -19.62 -12.76 -5.45
CA ILE A 114 -20.68 -11.99 -6.08
C ILE A 114 -20.08 -10.98 -7.08
N ASN A 115 -19.07 -10.22 -6.68
CA ASN A 115 -18.44 -9.23 -7.53
C ASN A 115 -17.67 -9.88 -8.69
N SER A 116 -17.03 -11.04 -8.48
CA SER A 116 -16.33 -11.75 -9.54
C SER A 116 -17.28 -12.37 -10.57
N THR A 117 -18.50 -12.77 -10.18
CA THR A 117 -19.48 -13.41 -11.06
C THR A 117 -20.49 -12.41 -11.63
N VAL A 118 -21.32 -11.83 -10.79
CA VAL A 118 -22.37 -10.87 -11.18
C VAL A 118 -21.77 -9.50 -11.51
N GLY A 119 -20.72 -9.09 -10.78
CA GLY A 119 -20.03 -7.82 -10.94
C GLY A 119 -18.96 -7.81 -12.06
N LEU A 120 -18.94 -8.80 -12.96
CA LEU A 120 -18.00 -8.89 -14.09
C LEU A 120 -16.53 -8.77 -13.65
N LEU A 121 -16.04 -9.77 -12.91
CA LEU A 121 -14.69 -9.82 -12.33
C LEU A 121 -14.40 -8.69 -11.32
N GLY A 122 -15.45 -8.16 -10.70
CA GLY A 122 -15.32 -7.09 -9.72
C GLY A 122 -15.40 -5.66 -10.32
N PHE A 123 -15.65 -5.52 -11.62
CA PHE A 123 -15.82 -4.19 -12.22
C PHE A 123 -17.00 -3.43 -11.62
N PHE A 124 -18.09 -4.11 -11.28
CA PHE A 124 -19.22 -3.58 -10.54
C PHE A 124 -19.22 -4.13 -9.11
N ASP A 125 -19.31 -3.25 -8.11
CA ASP A 125 -19.43 -3.64 -6.70
C ASP A 125 -20.90 -3.90 -6.34
N VAL A 126 -21.43 -5.01 -6.86
CA VAL A 126 -22.80 -5.45 -6.62
C VAL A 126 -23.02 -5.84 -5.15
N SER A 127 -22.01 -6.36 -4.51
CA SER A 127 -22.08 -6.82 -3.12
C SER A 127 -22.35 -5.68 -2.13
N SER A 128 -21.82 -4.48 -2.37
CA SER A 128 -22.12 -3.30 -1.55
C SER A 128 -23.58 -2.86 -1.68
N GLU A 129 -24.16 -2.97 -2.87
CA GLU A 129 -25.60 -2.70 -3.08
C GLU A 129 -26.48 -3.74 -2.37
N MET A 130 -25.97 -4.95 -2.14
CA MET A 130 -26.64 -5.99 -1.35
C MET A 130 -26.47 -5.81 0.15
N GLY A 131 -25.76 -4.78 0.61
CA GLY A 131 -25.52 -4.48 2.03
C GLY A 131 -24.35 -5.23 2.66
N LEU A 132 -23.47 -5.85 1.86
CA LEU A 132 -22.23 -6.46 2.34
C LEU A 132 -21.13 -5.39 2.39
N SER A 133 -20.74 -4.98 3.59
CA SER A 133 -19.66 -3.99 3.79
C SER A 133 -18.30 -4.59 3.44
N LYS A 134 -17.43 -3.78 2.80
CA LYS A 134 -16.02 -4.14 2.57
C LYS A 134 -15.23 -3.92 3.85
N HIS A 135 -14.42 -4.90 4.23
CA HIS A 135 -13.41 -4.74 5.27
C HIS A 135 -12.03 -4.53 4.65
N ASN A 136 -11.12 -4.00 5.45
CA ASN A 136 -9.73 -3.79 5.05
C ASN A 136 -8.84 -4.42 6.12
N GLU A 137 -8.25 -5.54 5.78
CA GLU A 137 -7.32 -6.26 6.64
C GLU A 137 -6.03 -6.54 5.87
N ASP A 138 -4.92 -6.47 6.58
CA ASP A 138 -3.61 -6.75 6.04
C ASP A 138 -2.75 -7.56 7.02
N PHE A 139 -1.61 -8.05 6.56
CA PHE A 139 -0.74 -8.90 7.37
C PHE A 139 -0.08 -8.15 8.53
N GLY A 140 0.10 -6.83 8.43
CA GLY A 140 0.55 -6.00 9.56
C GLY A 140 -0.48 -5.96 10.69
N GLN A 141 -1.78 -5.87 10.36
CA GLN A 141 -2.87 -5.99 11.33
C GLN A 141 -2.91 -7.40 11.94
N THR A 142 -2.73 -8.44 11.12
CA THR A 142 -2.63 -9.83 11.59
C THR A 142 -1.51 -9.99 12.60
N LEU A 143 -0.33 -9.46 12.33
CA LEU A 143 0.80 -9.49 13.27
C LEU A 143 0.49 -8.69 14.55
N ALA A 144 -0.21 -7.55 14.44
CA ALA A 144 -0.65 -6.78 15.60
C ALA A 144 -1.58 -7.59 16.51
N GLN A 145 -2.56 -8.29 15.93
CA GLN A 145 -3.47 -9.18 16.66
C GLN A 145 -2.73 -10.36 17.34
N TRP A 146 -1.60 -10.77 16.75
CA TRP A 146 -0.74 -11.79 17.35
C TRP A 146 0.22 -11.22 18.42
N GLY A 147 0.15 -9.92 18.71
CA GLY A 147 0.94 -9.27 19.77
C GLY A 147 2.29 -8.72 19.31
N PHE A 148 2.55 -8.64 18.00
CA PHE A 148 3.78 -7.99 17.52
C PHE A 148 3.65 -6.47 17.58
N GLU A 149 4.65 -5.82 18.17
CA GLU A 149 4.72 -4.37 18.23
C GLU A 149 4.93 -3.76 16.83
N SER A 150 4.54 -2.49 16.67
CA SER A 150 4.69 -1.74 15.41
C SER A 150 6.15 -1.63 14.96
N GLY A 151 7.08 -1.47 15.93
CA GLY A 151 8.45 -1.10 15.66
C GLY A 151 8.59 0.32 15.11
N PRO A 152 9.79 0.71 14.65
CA PRO A 152 10.06 2.05 14.13
C PRO A 152 9.20 2.43 12.94
N TYR A 153 8.84 3.71 12.86
CA TYR A 153 8.24 4.31 11.67
C TYR A 153 9.26 4.35 10.52
N ILE A 154 8.81 4.03 9.32
CA ILE A 154 9.63 4.00 8.11
C ILE A 154 8.81 4.56 6.94
N VAL A 155 9.39 5.47 6.17
CA VAL A 155 8.83 5.88 4.88
C VAL A 155 9.44 5.03 3.78
N VAL A 156 8.59 4.36 3.02
CA VAL A 156 9.01 3.47 1.93
C VAL A 156 9.01 4.23 0.60
N PRO A 157 10.09 4.15 -0.20
CA PRO A 157 10.09 4.72 -1.54
C PRO A 157 8.88 4.25 -2.35
N PHE A 158 8.16 5.18 -2.96
CA PHE A 158 6.94 4.98 -3.77
C PHE A 158 5.68 4.55 -3.01
N PHE A 159 5.80 3.88 -1.85
CA PHE A 159 4.66 3.34 -1.10
C PHE A 159 4.20 4.25 0.05
N GLY A 160 5.09 5.11 0.56
CA GLY A 160 4.74 6.07 1.62
C GLY A 160 4.94 5.50 3.04
N PRO A 161 4.14 5.97 4.02
CA PRO A 161 4.31 5.66 5.43
C PRO A 161 4.04 4.19 5.76
N ALA A 162 4.88 3.61 6.61
CA ALA A 162 4.76 2.26 7.15
C ALA A 162 5.41 2.18 8.55
N SER A 163 5.24 1.06 9.23
CA SER A 163 6.08 0.65 10.36
C SER A 163 6.89 -0.58 9.97
N LEU A 164 7.88 -0.94 10.78
CA LEU A 164 8.67 -2.16 10.52
C LEU A 164 7.77 -3.41 10.46
N ARG A 165 6.76 -3.51 11.33
CA ARG A 165 5.76 -4.58 11.29
C ARG A 165 4.96 -4.54 9.98
N ASP A 166 4.48 -3.36 9.60
CA ASP A 166 3.54 -3.20 8.49
C ASP A 166 4.22 -3.33 7.12
N LEU A 167 5.58 -3.25 7.06
CA LEU A 167 6.35 -3.65 5.86
C LEU A 167 6.09 -5.09 5.45
N SER A 168 5.70 -5.96 6.39
CA SER A 168 5.33 -7.34 6.09
C SER A 168 4.15 -7.45 5.13
N SER A 169 3.21 -6.50 5.17
CA SER A 169 2.07 -6.44 4.25
C SER A 169 2.50 -6.23 2.80
N LEU A 170 3.58 -5.46 2.56
CA LEU A 170 4.10 -5.27 1.20
C LEU A 170 4.61 -6.60 0.61
N VAL A 171 5.14 -7.48 1.45
CA VAL A 171 5.64 -8.79 1.00
C VAL A 171 4.50 -9.80 0.91
N VAL A 172 3.66 -9.90 1.93
CA VAL A 172 2.63 -10.93 2.02
C VAL A 172 1.41 -10.55 1.19
N ASP A 173 0.80 -9.40 1.43
CA ASP A 173 -0.46 -9.04 0.77
C ASP A 173 -0.25 -8.59 -0.67
N LYS A 174 0.76 -7.74 -0.91
CA LYS A 174 1.06 -7.23 -2.25
C LYS A 174 1.94 -8.16 -3.08
N GLY A 175 2.65 -9.10 -2.45
CA GLY A 175 3.49 -10.10 -3.12
C GLY A 175 2.85 -11.48 -3.18
N VAL A 176 2.82 -12.19 -2.04
CA VAL A 176 2.42 -13.61 -1.98
C VAL A 176 0.93 -13.82 -2.22
N LEU A 177 0.06 -12.98 -1.64
CA LEU A 177 -1.40 -13.13 -1.74
C LEU A 177 -2.01 -12.42 -2.96
N ASN A 178 -1.24 -11.59 -3.66
CA ASN A 178 -1.74 -10.86 -4.81
C ASN A 178 -1.75 -11.74 -6.06
N PRO A 179 -2.93 -12.04 -6.64
CA PRO A 179 -3.05 -12.92 -7.79
C PRO A 179 -2.36 -12.38 -9.06
N MET A 180 -2.13 -11.08 -9.17
CA MET A 180 -1.44 -10.50 -10.33
C MET A 180 0.00 -11.01 -10.48
N PHE A 181 0.68 -11.40 -9.37
CA PHE A 181 2.04 -11.93 -9.44
C PHE A 181 2.12 -13.34 -10.05
N TYR A 182 1.00 -14.06 -10.12
CA TYR A 182 0.92 -15.40 -10.69
C TYR A 182 0.55 -15.40 -12.18
N ILE A 183 0.38 -14.23 -12.79
CA ILE A 183 0.16 -14.10 -14.23
C ILE A 183 1.48 -14.43 -14.94
N GLU A 184 1.45 -15.42 -15.85
CA GLU A 184 2.64 -15.89 -16.57
C GLU A 184 3.12 -14.88 -17.64
N ASP A 185 2.18 -14.19 -18.30
CA ASP A 185 2.50 -13.21 -19.31
C ASP A 185 3.02 -11.91 -18.68
N ASP A 186 4.31 -11.66 -18.83
CA ASP A 186 4.99 -10.51 -18.24
C ASP A 186 4.43 -9.15 -18.71
N MET A 187 3.91 -9.08 -19.95
CA MET A 187 3.32 -7.85 -20.47
C MET A 187 1.99 -7.56 -19.79
N THR A 188 1.12 -8.55 -19.67
CA THR A 188 -0.17 -8.42 -18.97
C THR A 188 0.04 -8.11 -17.49
N LYS A 189 0.96 -8.83 -16.82
CA LYS A 189 1.32 -8.58 -15.43
C LYS A 189 1.78 -7.14 -15.21
N SER A 190 2.75 -6.69 -15.98
CA SER A 190 3.30 -5.32 -15.86
C SER A 190 2.24 -4.26 -16.18
N GLY A 191 1.38 -4.50 -17.16
CA GLY A 191 0.29 -3.62 -17.52
C GLY A 191 -0.73 -3.46 -16.38
N LEU A 192 -1.15 -4.57 -15.75
CA LEU A 192 -2.08 -4.53 -14.62
C LEU A 192 -1.48 -3.88 -13.38
N LEU A 193 -0.22 -4.21 -13.05
CA LEU A 193 0.47 -3.57 -11.92
C LEU A 193 0.63 -2.06 -12.12
N THR A 194 0.96 -1.64 -13.34
CA THR A 194 1.08 -0.22 -13.69
C THR A 194 -0.28 0.47 -13.59
N LEU A 195 -1.33 -0.14 -14.14
CA LEU A 195 -2.68 0.41 -14.07
C LEU A 195 -3.18 0.54 -12.62
N ASN A 196 -2.97 -0.50 -11.80
CA ASN A 196 -3.30 -0.46 -10.38
C ASN A 196 -2.56 0.67 -9.65
N TYR A 197 -1.28 0.86 -9.94
CA TYR A 197 -0.50 1.92 -9.33
C TYR A 197 -0.95 3.32 -9.78
N VAL A 198 -1.25 3.50 -11.07
CA VAL A 198 -1.78 4.77 -11.61
C VAL A 198 -3.16 5.08 -11.01
N ASP A 199 -4.06 4.10 -10.94
CA ASP A 199 -5.38 4.25 -10.30
C ASP A 199 -5.24 4.64 -8.82
N PHE A 200 -4.37 3.96 -8.08
CA PHE A 200 -4.07 4.29 -6.68
C PHE A 200 -3.56 5.73 -6.53
N LYS A 201 -2.56 6.13 -7.32
CA LYS A 201 -1.96 7.47 -7.26
C LYS A 201 -2.93 8.57 -7.70
N SER A 202 -3.77 8.31 -8.71
CA SER A 202 -4.77 9.27 -9.17
C SER A 202 -5.78 9.66 -8.09
N ARG A 203 -6.16 8.71 -7.25
CA ARG A 203 -7.06 8.93 -6.10
C ARG A 203 -6.37 9.65 -4.95
N PHE A 204 -5.09 9.41 -4.76
CA PHE A 204 -4.32 10.01 -3.67
C PHE A 204 -3.97 11.47 -3.91
N SER A 205 -3.82 11.92 -5.16
CA SER A 205 -3.39 13.29 -5.49
C SER A 205 -4.36 14.36 -4.97
N SER A 206 -5.67 14.09 -4.97
CA SER A 206 -6.67 15.02 -4.41
C SER A 206 -6.57 15.18 -2.89
N THR A 207 -6.21 14.12 -2.18
CA THR A 207 -6.00 14.15 -0.73
C THR A 207 -4.73 14.92 -0.36
N LYS A 208 -3.68 14.81 -1.17
CA LYS A 208 -2.40 15.51 -0.99
C LYS A 208 -2.57 17.03 -0.95
N GLU A 209 -3.38 17.60 -1.85
CA GLU A 209 -3.65 19.07 -1.85
C GLU A 209 -4.32 19.52 -0.55
N LEU A 210 -5.24 18.73 0.00
CA LEU A 210 -5.91 19.03 1.26
C LEU A 210 -4.94 18.99 2.44
N VAL A 211 -4.02 18.02 2.47
CA VAL A 211 -3.01 17.88 3.52
C VAL A 211 -2.04 19.07 3.50
N GLY A 212 -1.53 19.44 2.32
CA GLY A 212 -0.62 20.58 2.16
C GLY A 212 -1.25 21.90 2.59
N ALA A 213 -2.56 22.08 2.36
CA ALA A 213 -3.28 23.27 2.79
C ALA A 213 -3.57 23.30 4.31
N ALA A 214 -3.62 22.15 4.97
CA ALA A 214 -4.04 22.01 6.37
C ALA A 214 -2.89 21.93 7.37
N SER A 215 -1.64 21.68 6.93
CA SER A 215 -0.51 21.40 7.80
C SER A 215 0.64 22.39 7.63
N LEU A 216 1.32 22.73 8.74
CA LEU A 216 2.57 23.50 8.73
C LEU A 216 3.78 22.58 8.44
N ASP A 217 3.72 21.33 8.86
CA ASP A 217 4.69 20.26 8.56
C ASP A 217 3.93 19.04 8.05
N GLU A 218 3.93 18.85 6.74
CA GLU A 218 3.22 17.76 6.08
C GLU A 218 3.74 16.39 6.50
N TYR A 219 5.05 16.26 6.72
CA TYR A 219 5.65 15.02 7.16
C TYR A 219 5.10 14.58 8.52
N GLU A 220 5.10 15.50 9.51
CA GLU A 220 4.56 15.25 10.84
C GLU A 220 3.06 14.93 10.80
N PHE A 221 2.32 15.66 9.98
CA PHE A 221 0.90 15.39 9.80
C PHE A 221 0.64 13.99 9.27
N ILE A 222 1.34 13.59 8.20
CA ILE A 222 1.17 12.27 7.56
C ILE A 222 1.64 11.16 8.49
N LYS A 223 2.74 11.35 9.23
CA LYS A 223 3.20 10.39 10.24
C LYS A 223 2.13 10.15 11.31
N ASN A 224 1.58 11.21 11.88
CA ASN A 224 0.56 11.08 12.92
C ASN A 224 -0.75 10.48 12.36
N ALA A 225 -1.20 10.91 11.19
CA ALA A 225 -2.37 10.35 10.51
C ALA A 225 -2.18 8.85 10.23
N TYR A 226 -0.97 8.41 9.86
CA TYR A 226 -0.65 7.00 9.70
C TYR A 226 -0.85 6.22 11.00
N PHE A 227 -0.30 6.69 12.13
CA PHE A 227 -0.43 5.99 13.41
C PHE A 227 -1.88 5.95 13.89
N GLU A 228 -2.63 7.04 13.77
CA GLU A 228 -4.05 7.09 14.13
C GLU A 228 -4.88 6.11 13.28
N LYS A 229 -4.66 6.14 11.96
CA LYS A 229 -5.33 5.22 11.04
C LYS A 229 -5.02 3.76 11.38
N ARG A 230 -3.74 3.43 11.64
CA ARG A 230 -3.34 2.06 11.99
C ARG A 230 -3.94 1.60 13.32
N ALA A 231 -3.98 2.48 14.33
CA ALA A 231 -4.63 2.17 15.60
C ALA A 231 -6.12 1.88 15.40
N TYR A 232 -6.82 2.68 14.60
CA TYR A 232 -8.22 2.49 14.24
C TYR A 232 -8.44 1.16 13.50
N GLU A 233 -7.62 0.84 12.49
CA GLU A 233 -7.71 -0.41 11.72
C GLU A 233 -7.46 -1.65 12.57
N ILE A 234 -6.41 -1.65 13.41
CA ILE A 234 -6.08 -2.77 14.30
C ILE A 234 -7.21 -3.04 15.32
N ASN A 235 -7.93 -1.99 15.74
CA ASN A 235 -9.05 -2.09 16.66
C ASN A 235 -10.42 -2.26 15.97
N ASP A 236 -10.44 -2.71 14.73
CA ASP A 236 -11.66 -2.99 13.96
C ASP A 236 -12.63 -1.79 13.83
N GLY A 237 -12.07 -0.59 13.72
CA GLY A 237 -12.86 0.64 13.59
C GLY A 237 -13.33 1.21 14.94
N ASN A 238 -12.95 0.61 16.06
CA ASN A 238 -13.23 1.18 17.36
C ASN A 238 -12.21 2.27 17.70
N VAL A 239 -12.69 3.44 18.06
CA VAL A 239 -11.83 4.53 18.52
C VAL A 239 -11.24 4.12 19.87
N VAL A 240 -9.91 4.00 19.93
CA VAL A 240 -9.24 3.86 21.24
C VAL A 240 -9.18 5.27 21.81
N ASP A 241 -9.95 5.52 22.88
CA ASP A 241 -9.86 6.77 23.62
C ASP A 241 -8.46 6.86 24.26
N PHE A 242 -7.57 7.59 23.63
CA PHE A 242 -6.27 7.98 24.23
C PHE A 242 -6.43 9.09 25.30
N ILE A 243 -7.67 9.40 25.71
CA ILE A 243 -7.98 10.40 26.73
C ILE A 243 -8.30 9.65 28.01
N GLY A 244 -7.26 9.31 28.76
CA GLY A 244 -7.50 8.85 30.13
C GLY A 244 -6.41 7.96 30.70
N GLU A 245 -5.28 8.57 31.12
CA GLU A 245 -4.66 8.37 32.44
C GLU A 245 -3.65 9.50 32.70
#